data_fb83acc9f6960f2bb4f84b3efc779e19
#
_entry.id   fb83acc9f6960f2bb4f84b3efc779e19
#
_cell.length_a   1.000
_cell.length_b   1.000
_cell.length_c   1.000
_cell.angle_alpha   90.00
_cell.angle_beta   90.00
_cell.angle_gamma   90.00
#
_symmetry.space_group_name_H-M   'P 1'
#
loop_
_entity.id
_entity.type
_entity.pdbx_description
1 polymer ?
#
loop_
_entity_poly.entity_id
_entity_poly.type
_entity_poly.pdbx_seq_one_letter_code
_entity_poly.pdbx_strand_id
1 'polypeptide(L)'
;MKTSVQKITLLMLAVVLMLSVFAFIAIGLQQNNVALAEGEEVAAESEAALAIAEEETKQVKGWAAAIVIASVAIAGALAMGLAIVKAIDGIARQPEAEGKIRTTMMLGLVFVETAIIYALIVAILVIFVL
;
A
#
# COMPACT_ATOMS: atom_id res chain seq x y z
N MET A 1 -4.43 -15.73 -26.92
CA MET A 1 -3.88 -15.83 -25.55
C MET A 1 -3.49 -14.49 -24.90
N LYS A 2 -3.00 -13.49 -25.63
CA LYS A 2 -2.61 -12.16 -25.06
C LYS A 2 -3.77 -11.39 -24.41
N THR A 3 -4.98 -11.49 -24.92
CA THR A 3 -6.15 -10.74 -24.44
C THR A 3 -6.70 -11.24 -23.09
N SER A 4 -6.54 -12.52 -22.77
CA SER A 4 -7.02 -13.09 -21.50
C SER A 4 -6.13 -12.67 -20.31
N VAL A 5 -4.82 -12.70 -20.48
CA VAL A 5 -3.87 -12.30 -19.43
C VAL A 5 -4.00 -10.79 -19.14
N GLN A 6 -4.18 -9.98 -20.19
CA GLN A 6 -4.37 -8.54 -20.04
C GLN A 6 -5.68 -8.19 -19.33
N LYS A 7 -6.75 -8.95 -19.57
CA LYS A 7 -8.02 -8.79 -18.85
C LYS A 7 -7.92 -9.21 -17.38
N ILE A 8 -7.17 -10.28 -17.08
CA ILE A 8 -6.95 -10.75 -15.71
C ILE A 8 -6.11 -9.74 -14.93
N THR A 9 -5.05 -9.19 -15.51
CA THR A 9 -4.22 -8.16 -14.84
C THR A 9 -4.98 -6.86 -14.59
N LEU A 10 -5.81 -6.42 -15.55
CA LEU A 10 -6.70 -5.26 -15.36
C LEU A 10 -7.74 -5.51 -14.28
N LEU A 11 -8.30 -6.71 -14.21
CA LEU A 11 -9.30 -7.08 -13.22
C LEU A 11 -8.68 -7.17 -11.81
N MET A 12 -7.47 -7.71 -11.70
CA MET A 12 -6.72 -7.74 -10.44
C MET A 12 -6.35 -6.32 -9.97
N LEU A 13 -5.91 -5.46 -10.89
CA LEU A 13 -5.61 -4.06 -10.57
C LEU A 13 -6.86 -3.30 -10.10
N ALA A 14 -8.00 -3.54 -10.76
CA ALA A 14 -9.28 -2.94 -10.38
C ALA A 14 -9.75 -3.42 -9.00
N VAL A 15 -9.56 -4.70 -8.67
CA VAL A 15 -9.90 -5.26 -7.36
C VAL A 15 -9.02 -4.67 -6.26
N VAL A 16 -7.72 -4.53 -6.49
CA VAL A 16 -6.80 -3.91 -5.52
C VAL A 16 -7.16 -2.43 -5.30
N LEU A 17 -7.47 -1.69 -6.36
CA LEU A 17 -7.94 -0.30 -6.27
C LEU A 17 -9.28 -0.19 -5.53
N MET A 18 -10.23 -1.07 -5.82
CA MET A 18 -11.52 -1.11 -5.12
C MET A 18 -11.37 -1.41 -3.63
N LEU A 19 -10.51 -2.38 -3.27
CA LEU A 19 -10.23 -2.71 -1.87
C LEU A 19 -9.53 -1.56 -1.14
N SER A 20 -8.62 -0.84 -1.79
CA SER A 20 -7.95 0.33 -1.24
C SER A 20 -8.92 1.49 -0.98
N VAL A 21 -9.81 1.78 -1.94
CA VAL A 21 -10.83 2.82 -1.81
C VAL A 21 -11.87 2.44 -0.75
N PHE A 22 -12.27 1.18 -0.69
CA PHE A 22 -13.24 0.69 0.30
C PHE A 22 -12.66 0.75 1.72
N ALA A 23 -11.39 0.39 1.90
CA ALA A 23 -10.69 0.55 3.19
C ALA A 23 -10.63 2.02 3.63
N PHE A 24 -10.37 2.94 2.69
CA PHE A 24 -10.30 4.37 2.98
C PHE A 24 -11.67 4.94 3.38
N ILE A 25 -12.74 4.51 2.71
CA ILE A 25 -14.13 4.93 3.04
C ILE A 25 -14.56 4.34 4.39
N ALA A 26 -14.23 3.07 4.68
CA ALA A 26 -14.57 2.43 5.95
C ALA A 26 -13.90 3.14 7.14
N ILE A 27 -12.64 3.57 7.00
CA ILE A 27 -11.92 4.34 8.01
C ILE A 27 -12.55 5.73 8.19
N GLY A 28 -12.95 6.39 7.10
CA GLY A 28 -13.60 7.71 7.15
C GLY A 28 -14.98 7.70 7.80
N LEU A 29 -15.76 6.63 7.62
CA LEU A 29 -17.09 6.47 8.24
C LEU A 29 -17.00 6.19 9.74
N GLN A 30 -15.92 5.53 10.20
CA GLN A 30 -15.72 5.24 11.62
C GLN A 30 -15.35 6.49 12.42
N GLN A 31 -14.69 7.46 11.82
CA GLN A 31 -14.36 8.74 12.46
C GLN A 31 -15.58 9.65 12.67
N ASN A 32 -16.62 9.55 11.84
CA ASN A 32 -17.81 10.39 11.95
C ASN A 32 -18.80 9.96 13.04
N ASN A 33 -18.69 8.74 13.57
CA ASN A 33 -19.61 8.26 14.60
C ASN A 33 -19.20 8.64 16.03
N VAL A 34 -17.99 9.23 16.20
CA VAL A 34 -17.48 9.67 17.53
C VAL A 34 -17.97 11.07 17.90
N ALA A 35 -18.57 11.84 16.97
CA ALA A 35 -18.90 13.23 17.15
C ALA A 35 -20.31 13.53 17.74
N LEU A 36 -21.10 12.53 18.11
CA LEU A 36 -22.51 12.72 18.52
C LEU A 36 -22.88 12.20 19.92
N ALA A 37 -21.99 12.25 20.90
CA ALA A 37 -22.32 12.02 22.31
C ALA A 37 -21.86 13.22 23.15
N GLU A 38 -22.66 14.29 23.14
CA GLU A 38 -22.58 15.38 24.10
C GLU A 38 -23.48 15.09 25.32
N GLY A 39 -22.94 15.31 26.53
CA GLY A 39 -23.73 15.63 27.72
C GLY A 39 -23.30 14.95 29.03
N GLU A 40 -22.49 15.66 29.82
CA GLU A 40 -22.43 15.72 31.30
C GLU A 40 -22.31 14.43 32.14
N GLU A 41 -21.02 14.10 32.49
CA GLU A 41 -20.60 13.81 33.88
C GLU A 41 -19.07 13.48 33.86
N VAL A 42 -18.17 14.49 34.21
CA VAL A 42 -17.10 14.67 33.27
C VAL A 42 -15.77 15.01 33.93
N ALA A 43 -15.22 14.43 34.87
CA ALA A 43 -13.80 14.64 35.15
C ALA A 43 -12.96 13.34 35.22
N ALA A 44 -13.48 12.29 35.78
CA ALA A 44 -12.75 11.02 35.86
C ALA A 44 -13.01 10.10 34.65
N GLU A 45 -14.19 10.18 34.02
CA GLU A 45 -14.49 9.49 32.77
C GLU A 45 -13.76 10.07 31.57
N SER A 46 -13.43 11.37 31.60
CA SER A 46 -12.74 12.03 30.47
C SER A 46 -11.30 11.55 30.29
N GLU A 47 -10.54 11.28 31.37
CA GLU A 47 -9.19 10.73 31.26
C GLU A 47 -9.18 9.28 30.77
N ALA A 48 -10.12 8.47 31.24
CA ALA A 48 -10.25 7.10 30.76
C ALA A 48 -10.76 7.05 29.30
N ALA A 49 -11.71 7.92 28.93
CA ALA A 49 -12.18 8.05 27.56
C ALA A 49 -11.12 8.59 26.61
N LEU A 50 -10.29 9.55 27.07
CA LEU A 50 -9.14 10.03 26.29
C LEU A 50 -8.09 8.95 26.09
N ALA A 51 -7.78 8.16 27.12
CA ALA A 51 -6.83 7.05 27.01
C ALA A 51 -7.33 5.97 26.04
N ILE A 52 -8.63 5.63 26.09
CA ILE A 52 -9.25 4.68 25.15
C ILE A 52 -9.23 5.24 23.73
N ALA A 53 -9.58 6.51 23.54
CA ALA A 53 -9.56 7.16 22.24
C ALA A 53 -8.14 7.27 21.65
N GLU A 54 -7.12 7.49 22.49
CA GLU A 54 -5.72 7.47 22.04
C GLU A 54 -5.30 6.07 21.62
N GLU A 55 -5.71 5.03 22.35
CA GLU A 55 -5.35 3.65 22.04
C GLU A 55 -6.06 3.16 20.76
N GLU A 56 -7.33 3.49 20.57
CA GLU A 56 -8.07 3.25 19.32
C GLU A 56 -7.42 3.99 18.14
N THR A 57 -7.02 5.24 18.34
CA THR A 57 -6.33 6.03 17.31
C THR A 57 -4.99 5.40 16.91
N LYS A 58 -4.21 4.90 17.87
CA LYS A 58 -2.93 4.20 17.60
C LYS A 58 -3.15 2.90 16.82
N GLN A 59 -4.18 2.14 17.18
CA GLN A 59 -4.53 0.93 16.44
C GLN A 59 -4.95 1.24 15.00
N VAL A 60 -5.81 2.22 14.80
CA VAL A 60 -6.27 2.63 13.45
C VAL A 60 -5.09 3.10 12.59
N LYS A 61 -4.18 3.90 13.14
CA LYS A 61 -2.95 4.34 12.44
C LYS A 61 -2.07 3.14 12.06
N GLY A 62 -1.90 2.19 12.96
CA GLY A 62 -1.14 0.97 12.72
C GLY A 62 -1.71 0.14 11.57
N TRP A 63 -3.01 -0.10 11.56
CA TRP A 63 -3.69 -0.83 10.49
C TRP A 63 -3.64 -0.06 9.15
N ALA A 64 -3.87 1.24 9.16
CA ALA A 64 -3.79 2.06 7.96
C ALA A 64 -2.39 2.02 7.34
N ALA A 65 -1.35 2.17 8.14
CA ALA A 65 0.04 2.08 7.69
C ALA A 65 0.37 0.68 7.15
N ALA A 66 -0.08 -0.38 7.82
CA ALA A 66 0.14 -1.76 7.39
C ALA A 66 -0.51 -2.05 6.03
N ILE A 67 -1.75 -1.59 5.81
CA ILE A 67 -2.48 -1.76 4.54
C ILE A 67 -1.77 -1.01 3.41
N VAL A 68 -1.32 0.22 3.66
CA VAL A 68 -0.59 1.02 2.66
C VAL A 68 0.71 0.32 2.26
N ILE A 69 1.53 -0.09 3.23
CA ILE A 69 2.80 -0.79 2.95
C ILE A 69 2.54 -2.09 2.21
N ALA A 70 1.59 -2.91 2.68
CA ALA A 70 1.29 -4.19 2.05
C ALA A 70 0.84 -4.03 0.60
N SER A 71 -0.03 -3.04 0.30
CA SER A 71 -0.50 -2.79 -1.07
C SER A 71 0.63 -2.37 -2.00
N VAL A 72 1.51 -1.48 -1.55
CA VAL A 72 2.67 -1.03 -2.35
C VAL A 72 3.68 -2.16 -2.55
N ALA A 73 3.97 -2.94 -1.50
CA ALA A 73 4.89 -4.07 -1.57
C ALA A 73 4.40 -5.16 -2.54
N ILE A 74 3.11 -5.51 -2.48
CA ILE A 74 2.51 -6.49 -3.40
C ILE A 74 2.58 -5.98 -4.84
N ALA A 75 2.18 -4.73 -5.08
CA ALA A 75 2.23 -4.13 -6.41
C ALA A 75 3.66 -4.08 -6.95
N GLY A 76 4.62 -3.68 -6.13
CA GLY A 76 6.03 -3.62 -6.48
C GLY A 76 6.62 -5.01 -6.78
N ALA A 77 6.33 -6.01 -5.95
CA ALA A 77 6.79 -7.38 -6.17
C ALA A 77 6.26 -7.97 -7.49
N LEU A 78 4.97 -7.74 -7.81
CA LEU A 78 4.38 -8.16 -9.08
C LEU A 78 5.02 -7.44 -10.27
N ALA A 79 5.24 -6.12 -10.17
CA ALA A 79 5.89 -5.34 -11.22
C ALA A 79 7.31 -5.82 -11.48
N MET A 80 8.10 -6.05 -10.42
CA MET A 80 9.47 -6.59 -10.53
C MET A 80 9.48 -8.00 -11.14
N GLY A 81 8.60 -8.89 -10.69
CA GLY A 81 8.49 -10.23 -11.25
C GLY A 81 8.18 -10.21 -12.75
N LEU A 82 7.22 -9.39 -13.18
CA LEU A 82 6.89 -9.23 -14.60
C LEU A 82 8.03 -8.63 -15.41
N ALA A 83 8.76 -7.66 -14.86
CA ALA A 83 9.91 -7.05 -15.52
C ALA A 83 11.03 -8.08 -15.74
N ILE A 84 11.32 -8.91 -14.73
CA ILE A 84 12.34 -9.98 -14.82
C ILE A 84 11.95 -11.00 -15.89
N VAL A 85 10.73 -11.50 -15.87
CA VAL A 85 10.25 -12.47 -16.89
C VAL A 85 10.38 -11.90 -18.29
N LYS A 86 9.99 -10.63 -18.49
CA LYS A 86 10.11 -9.97 -19.81
C LYS A 86 11.55 -9.73 -20.23
N ALA A 87 12.43 -9.44 -19.30
CA ALA A 87 13.85 -9.27 -19.59
C ALA A 87 14.49 -10.60 -20.01
N ILE A 88 14.16 -11.71 -19.32
CA ILE A 88 14.63 -13.06 -19.67
C ILE A 88 14.12 -13.47 -21.06
N ASP A 89 12.84 -13.24 -21.35
CA ASP A 89 12.27 -13.48 -22.69
C ASP A 89 12.98 -12.67 -23.77
N GLY A 90 13.36 -11.42 -23.46
CA GLY A 90 14.11 -10.54 -24.37
C GLY A 90 15.51 -11.08 -24.66
N ILE A 91 16.23 -11.52 -23.62
CA ILE A 91 17.59 -12.09 -23.73
C ILE A 91 17.52 -13.40 -24.53
N ALA A 92 16.53 -14.25 -24.29
CA ALA A 92 16.37 -15.50 -25.01
C ALA A 92 16.16 -15.30 -26.53
N ARG A 93 15.52 -14.19 -26.92
CA ARG A 93 15.28 -13.85 -28.34
C ARG A 93 16.45 -13.09 -28.97
N GLN A 94 17.19 -12.32 -28.18
CA GLN A 94 18.29 -11.48 -28.64
C GLN A 94 19.48 -11.59 -27.67
N PRO A 95 20.24 -12.68 -27.71
CA PRO A 95 21.37 -12.90 -26.79
C PRO A 95 22.44 -11.80 -26.90
N GLU A 96 22.60 -11.19 -28.08
CA GLU A 96 23.55 -10.11 -28.32
C GLU A 96 23.22 -8.84 -27.54
N ALA A 97 21.94 -8.66 -27.15
CA ALA A 97 21.46 -7.50 -26.39
C ALA A 97 21.44 -7.73 -24.87
N GLU A 98 21.92 -8.87 -24.36
CA GLU A 98 21.87 -9.26 -22.95
C GLU A 98 22.33 -8.15 -22.01
N GLY A 99 23.51 -7.58 -22.25
CA GLY A 99 24.08 -6.55 -21.39
C GLY A 99 23.21 -5.29 -21.28
N LYS A 100 22.62 -4.86 -22.40
CA LYS A 100 21.74 -3.69 -22.44
C LYS A 100 20.40 -3.97 -21.73
N ILE A 101 19.81 -5.13 -21.97
CA ILE A 101 18.55 -5.54 -21.34
C ILE A 101 18.76 -5.66 -19.83
N ARG A 102 19.82 -6.33 -19.37
CA ARG A 102 20.15 -6.51 -17.97
C ARG A 102 20.33 -5.17 -17.26
N THR A 103 21.11 -4.25 -17.83
CA THR A 103 21.35 -2.92 -17.24
C THR A 103 20.05 -2.14 -17.11
N THR A 104 19.22 -2.10 -18.16
CA THR A 104 17.94 -1.38 -18.13
C THR A 104 16.97 -2.00 -17.11
N MET A 105 16.93 -3.33 -17.04
CA MET A 105 16.13 -4.04 -16.05
C MET A 105 16.57 -3.70 -14.62
N MET A 106 17.87 -3.77 -14.34
CA MET A 106 18.42 -3.46 -13.00
C MET A 106 18.07 -2.02 -12.58
N LEU A 107 18.24 -1.05 -13.48
CA LEU A 107 17.84 0.33 -13.20
C LEU A 107 16.33 0.44 -12.91
N GLY A 108 15.50 -0.23 -13.69
CA GLY A 108 14.04 -0.24 -13.49
C GLY A 108 13.64 -0.85 -12.13
N LEU A 109 14.29 -1.95 -11.72
CA LEU A 109 14.05 -2.59 -10.43
C LEU A 109 14.41 -1.67 -9.26
N VAL A 110 15.54 -0.96 -9.34
CA VAL A 110 15.97 0.00 -8.31
C VAL A 110 14.95 1.14 -8.16
N PHE A 111 14.36 1.65 -9.24
CA PHE A 111 13.31 2.66 -9.14
C PHE A 111 12.05 2.15 -8.47
N VAL A 112 11.63 0.91 -8.75
CA VAL A 112 10.48 0.29 -8.08
C VAL A 112 10.77 0.10 -6.59
N GLU A 113 11.95 -0.37 -6.24
CA GLU A 113 12.38 -0.54 -4.84
C GLU A 113 12.40 0.78 -4.08
N THR A 114 12.90 1.84 -4.71
CA THR A 114 12.90 3.19 -4.13
C THR A 114 11.48 3.66 -3.81
N ALA A 115 10.50 3.39 -4.68
CA ALA A 115 9.10 3.74 -4.42
C ALA A 115 8.51 2.99 -3.22
N ILE A 116 8.89 1.71 -3.02
CA ILE A 116 8.50 0.92 -1.85
C ILE A 116 9.11 1.51 -0.56
N ILE A 117 10.37 1.93 -0.62
CA ILE A 117 11.05 2.58 0.51
C ILE A 117 10.36 3.90 0.89
N TYR A 118 9.96 4.73 -0.08
CA TYR A 118 9.19 5.94 0.21
C TYR A 118 7.86 5.64 0.91
N ALA A 119 7.14 4.60 0.48
CA ALA A 119 5.92 4.18 1.15
C ALA A 119 6.17 3.74 2.60
N LEU A 120 7.28 3.05 2.86
CA LEU A 120 7.72 2.66 4.20
C LEU A 120 8.01 3.89 5.07
N ILE A 121 8.72 4.88 4.55
CA ILE A 121 9.02 6.13 5.27
C ILE A 121 7.73 6.85 5.64
N VAL A 122 6.79 6.98 4.71
CA VAL A 122 5.48 7.62 4.98
C VAL A 122 4.72 6.85 6.05
N ALA A 123 4.73 5.52 6.02
CA ALA A 123 4.06 4.71 7.02
C ALA A 123 4.68 4.89 8.42
N ILE A 124 6.01 4.97 8.51
CA ILE A 124 6.71 5.27 9.76
C ILE A 124 6.32 6.64 10.29
N LEU A 125 6.25 7.65 9.42
CA LEU A 125 5.81 9.00 9.80
C LEU A 125 4.37 9.00 10.34
N VAL A 126 3.46 8.26 9.72
CA VAL A 126 2.08 8.14 10.19
C VAL A 126 1.99 7.49 11.57
N ILE A 127 2.81 6.48 11.85
CA ILE A 127 2.79 5.77 13.14
C ILE A 127 3.39 6.60 14.26
N PHE A 128 4.51 7.32 14.00
CA PHE A 128 5.31 7.95 15.05
C PHE A 128 5.12 9.46 15.17
N VAL A 129 4.62 10.14 14.13
CA VAL A 129 4.54 11.61 14.10
C VAL A 129 3.10 12.11 14.10
N LEU A 130 2.19 11.44 13.45
CA LEU A 130 0.75 11.77 13.44
C LEU A 130 0.01 10.97 14.50
#